data_8144869edbf55cf672183fe94edab3bd
#
_entry.id   8144869edbf55cf672183fe94edab3bd
#
_cell.length_a   1.000
_cell.length_b   1.000
_cell.length_c   1.000
_cell.angle_alpha   90.00
_cell.angle_beta   90.00
_cell.angle_gamma   90.00
#
_symmetry.space_group_name_H-M   'P 1'
#
loop_
_entity.id
_entity.type
_entity.pdbx_description
1 polymer ?
#
loop_
_entity_poly.entity_id
_entity_poly.type
_entity_poly.pdbx_seq_one_letter_code
_entity_poly.pdbx_strand_id
1 'polypeptide(L)'
;MTVRKWLTVAAVAAGLGLGTALPAPAADTKGQFTFGSLRTLSPDAGKAKAEAWLKKAGKFDQAAFDKVWAQDEVSVLDRTLATFELGSAEAKKVLAAGTNSAVEAPKEVPEVLKDAKQDSYFRANLALGFARGLTNGRVYEESLATLQGVKAEDTVDPAAYFFHRAVAEHALIKRDDAVRSIVRLIDDVADAPDRYTMLGRIIFEDMANWKKDEKDLSNIRRLMDNSERRLAQARGGKTTQDIQKKIVFRLDELIKELEQQAKGGA
;
A
#
# COMPACT_ATOMS: atom_id res chain seq x y z
N MET A 1 48.32 52.48 1.43
CA MET A 1 49.54 51.81 1.94
C MET A 1 49.27 50.32 2.03
N THR A 2 49.95 49.67 1.15
CA THR A 2 50.60 48.34 1.20
C THR A 2 49.74 47.12 1.49
N VAL A 3 49.34 46.41 0.46
CA VAL A 3 49.95 45.26 -0.23
C VAL A 3 50.54 44.22 0.74
N ARG A 4 50.01 42.98 0.74
CA ARG A 4 50.83 41.81 0.50
C ARG A 4 50.03 40.54 0.17
N LYS A 5 50.27 40.04 -1.02
CA LYS A 5 50.04 38.71 -1.55
C LYS A 5 50.78 37.65 -0.70
N TRP A 6 50.27 36.44 -0.59
CA TRP A 6 51.06 35.23 -0.64
C TRP A 6 50.29 34.10 -1.33
N LEU A 7 50.89 33.63 -2.37
CA LEU A 7 50.65 32.42 -3.13
C LEU A 7 51.25 31.22 -2.40
N THR A 8 50.82 30.05 -2.83
CA THR A 8 51.48 28.73 -2.91
C THR A 8 50.81 27.69 -2.04
N VAL A 9 50.65 26.41 -2.39
CA VAL A 9 51.12 25.51 -3.45
C VAL A 9 50.20 24.32 -3.48
N ALA A 10 50.00 23.76 -4.64
CA ALA A 10 49.28 22.51 -4.90
C ALA A 10 50.02 21.30 -4.32
N ALA A 11 49.24 20.33 -3.80
CA ALA A 11 49.74 18.94 -3.71
C ALA A 11 48.64 18.00 -4.21
N VAL A 12 48.90 17.42 -5.36
CA VAL A 12 48.17 16.30 -5.95
C VAL A 12 48.56 15.04 -5.19
N ALA A 13 47.60 14.35 -4.61
CA ALA A 13 47.77 12.95 -4.21
C ALA A 13 46.70 12.13 -4.87
N ALA A 14 47.03 11.44 -5.94
CA ALA A 14 46.21 10.38 -6.54
C ALA A 14 46.22 9.17 -5.62
N GLY A 15 45.07 8.86 -5.08
CA GLY A 15 44.78 7.62 -4.36
C GLY A 15 43.67 6.86 -5.09
N LEU A 16 44.00 5.87 -5.88
CA LEU A 16 43.11 4.87 -6.43
C LEU A 16 42.57 4.00 -5.26
N GLY A 17 41.37 4.30 -4.79
CA GLY A 17 40.63 3.46 -3.90
C GLY A 17 39.40 2.91 -4.65
N LEU A 18 39.49 1.67 -5.13
CA LEU A 18 38.34 0.88 -5.57
C LEU A 18 37.43 0.59 -4.33
N GLY A 19 36.59 1.55 -4.00
CA GLY A 19 35.50 1.36 -3.04
C GLY A 19 34.30 0.82 -3.78
N THR A 20 33.97 -0.45 -3.56
CA THR A 20 32.65 -1.01 -3.91
C THR A 20 31.59 -0.24 -3.14
N ALA A 21 30.92 0.68 -3.81
CA ALA A 21 29.77 1.37 -3.25
C ALA A 21 28.66 0.34 -3.04
N LEU A 22 28.42 -0.01 -1.77
CA LEU A 22 27.17 -0.68 -1.37
C LEU A 22 26.01 0.23 -1.81
N PRO A 23 24.95 -0.32 -2.43
CA PRO A 23 23.77 0.47 -2.73
C PRO A 23 23.25 1.06 -1.43
N ALA A 24 23.20 2.38 -1.34
CA ALA A 24 22.55 3.08 -0.23
C ALA A 24 21.11 2.57 -0.13
N PRO A 25 20.62 2.29 1.09
CA PRO A 25 19.20 1.98 1.27
C PRO A 25 18.39 3.14 0.67
N ALA A 26 17.41 2.80 -0.16
CA ALA A 26 16.53 3.79 -0.78
C ALA A 26 16.02 4.70 0.34
N ALA A 27 16.37 5.98 0.26
CA ALA A 27 15.89 6.98 1.20
C ALA A 27 14.37 6.90 1.18
N ASP A 28 13.81 6.59 2.34
CA ASP A 28 12.38 6.69 2.63
C ASP A 28 12.01 8.13 2.29
N THR A 29 11.48 8.36 1.10
CA THR A 29 10.94 9.66 0.73
C THR A 29 9.72 9.85 1.60
N LYS A 30 9.91 10.51 2.75
CA LYS A 30 8.83 11.03 3.58
C LYS A 30 7.92 11.78 2.63
N GLY A 31 6.75 11.19 2.33
CA GLY A 31 5.82 11.73 1.37
C GLY A 31 5.53 13.18 1.73
N GLN A 32 5.84 14.09 0.83
CA GLN A 32 5.57 15.50 1.01
C GLN A 32 4.05 15.66 0.98
N PHE A 33 3.46 16.16 2.08
CA PHE A 33 2.03 16.45 2.13
C PHE A 33 1.72 17.57 1.13
N THR A 34 0.70 17.38 0.32
CA THR A 34 0.42 18.24 -0.85
C THR A 34 -0.97 18.89 -0.83
N PHE A 35 -1.62 18.95 0.31
CA PHE A 35 -2.94 19.54 0.60
C PHE A 35 -3.86 19.75 -0.63
N GLY A 36 -4.78 18.80 -0.86
CA GLY A 36 -5.79 18.90 -1.91
C GLY A 36 -5.28 18.91 -3.35
N SER A 37 -4.02 18.52 -3.58
CA SER A 37 -3.42 18.48 -4.91
C SER A 37 -3.76 17.23 -5.70
N LEU A 38 -4.20 16.16 -5.05
CA LEU A 38 -4.60 14.93 -5.68
C LEU A 38 -6.11 14.91 -5.92
N ARG A 39 -6.50 14.40 -7.08
CA ARG A 39 -7.90 14.23 -7.46
C ARG A 39 -8.09 12.94 -8.24
N THR A 40 -9.28 12.39 -8.15
CA THR A 40 -9.74 11.35 -9.06
C THR A 40 -9.71 11.89 -10.48
N LEU A 41 -9.21 11.09 -11.41
CA LEU A 41 -9.16 11.51 -12.80
C LEU A 41 -10.59 11.67 -13.35
N SER A 42 -10.85 12.77 -14.07
CA SER A 42 -12.19 12.97 -14.67
C SER A 42 -12.52 11.83 -15.64
N PRO A 43 -13.81 11.51 -15.85
CA PRO A 43 -14.20 10.45 -16.78
C PRO A 43 -13.61 10.61 -18.18
N ASP A 44 -13.61 11.85 -18.71
CA ASP A 44 -13.06 12.13 -20.06
C ASP A 44 -11.55 11.94 -20.10
N ALA A 45 -10.82 12.41 -19.10
CA ALA A 45 -9.38 12.21 -19.03
C ALA A 45 -9.01 10.73 -18.81
N GLY A 46 -9.80 10.00 -18.00
CA GLY A 46 -9.68 8.56 -17.80
C GLY A 46 -9.90 7.82 -19.09
N LYS A 47 -10.98 8.13 -19.82
CA LYS A 47 -11.32 7.57 -21.13
C LYS A 47 -10.17 7.77 -22.13
N ALA A 48 -9.67 9.00 -22.25
CA ALA A 48 -8.60 9.32 -23.19
C ALA A 48 -7.30 8.54 -22.89
N LYS A 49 -6.90 8.45 -21.62
CA LYS A 49 -5.71 7.67 -21.22
C LYS A 49 -5.88 6.17 -21.47
N ALA A 50 -7.05 5.61 -21.15
CA ALA A 50 -7.36 4.21 -21.35
C ALA A 50 -7.39 3.84 -22.84
N GLU A 51 -7.97 4.71 -23.67
CA GLU A 51 -7.99 4.57 -25.13
C GLU A 51 -6.57 4.58 -25.71
N ALA A 52 -5.75 5.55 -25.30
CA ALA A 52 -4.37 5.66 -25.78
C ALA A 52 -3.56 4.41 -25.41
N TRP A 53 -3.74 3.89 -24.20
CA TRP A 53 -3.09 2.65 -23.78
C TRP A 53 -3.57 1.45 -24.61
N LEU A 54 -4.89 1.29 -24.80
CA LEU A 54 -5.46 0.16 -25.55
C LEU A 54 -5.03 0.16 -27.02
N LYS A 55 -4.94 1.36 -27.65
CA LYS A 55 -4.39 1.54 -28.99
C LYS A 55 -2.92 1.12 -29.07
N LYS A 56 -2.12 1.53 -28.07
CA LYS A 56 -0.69 1.15 -27.97
C LYS A 56 -0.52 -0.37 -27.79
N ALA A 57 -1.44 -1.02 -27.08
CA ALA A 57 -1.47 -2.47 -26.92
C ALA A 57 -1.87 -3.24 -28.21
N GLY A 58 -2.29 -2.54 -29.27
CA GLY A 58 -2.70 -3.14 -30.55
C GLY A 58 -3.99 -3.97 -30.47
N LYS A 59 -4.83 -3.73 -29.47
CA LYS A 59 -6.08 -4.50 -29.21
C LYS A 59 -7.32 -3.60 -29.20
N PHE A 60 -7.24 -2.43 -29.81
CA PHE A 60 -8.34 -1.48 -29.80
C PHE A 60 -9.51 -1.97 -30.67
N ASP A 61 -10.65 -2.16 -30.02
CA ASP A 61 -11.96 -2.38 -30.61
C ASP A 61 -12.89 -1.27 -30.13
N GLN A 62 -13.39 -0.45 -31.07
CA GLN A 62 -14.23 0.71 -30.77
C GLN A 62 -15.51 0.30 -30.04
N ALA A 63 -16.21 -0.74 -30.51
CA ALA A 63 -17.49 -1.13 -29.94
C ALA A 63 -17.35 -1.67 -28.51
N ALA A 64 -16.33 -2.50 -28.27
CA ALA A 64 -16.03 -3.02 -26.95
C ALA A 64 -15.60 -1.90 -25.99
N PHE A 65 -14.77 -0.96 -26.45
CA PHE A 65 -14.33 0.19 -25.67
C PHE A 65 -15.49 1.11 -25.30
N ASP A 66 -16.33 1.48 -26.27
CA ASP A 66 -17.49 2.35 -26.02
C ASP A 66 -18.49 1.71 -25.07
N LYS A 67 -18.69 0.40 -25.13
CA LYS A 67 -19.54 -0.34 -24.18
C LYS A 67 -19.03 -0.22 -22.75
N VAL A 68 -17.72 -0.26 -22.51
CA VAL A 68 -17.13 -0.06 -21.18
C VAL A 68 -17.35 1.38 -20.69
N TRP A 69 -17.14 2.36 -21.58
CA TRP A 69 -17.18 3.77 -21.19
C TRP A 69 -18.56 4.42 -21.24
N ALA A 70 -19.57 3.71 -21.76
CA ALA A 70 -20.99 4.13 -21.67
C ALA A 70 -21.63 3.89 -20.29
N GLN A 71 -20.93 3.23 -19.35
CA GLN A 71 -21.44 2.90 -18.03
C GLN A 71 -21.14 4.02 -17.03
N ASP A 72 -21.96 5.08 -17.01
CA ASP A 72 -21.72 6.27 -16.16
C ASP A 72 -21.78 5.99 -14.66
N GLU A 73 -22.54 4.99 -14.23
CA GLU A 73 -22.62 4.54 -12.82
C GLU A 73 -21.33 3.85 -12.32
N VAL A 74 -20.47 3.42 -13.22
CA VAL A 74 -19.23 2.70 -12.90
C VAL A 74 -18.09 3.69 -12.70
N SER A 75 -17.27 3.48 -11.65
CA SER A 75 -16.14 4.36 -11.36
C SER A 75 -15.13 4.43 -12.51
N VAL A 76 -14.38 5.54 -12.59
CA VAL A 76 -13.30 5.69 -13.59
C VAL A 76 -12.26 4.59 -13.44
N LEU A 77 -11.95 4.20 -12.20
CA LEU A 77 -11.04 3.08 -11.94
C LEU A 77 -11.58 1.78 -12.56
N ASP A 78 -12.83 1.42 -12.30
CA ASP A 78 -13.40 0.18 -12.80
C ASP A 78 -13.49 0.14 -14.32
N ARG A 79 -13.85 1.26 -14.97
CA ARG A 79 -13.83 1.39 -16.44
C ARG A 79 -12.40 1.28 -17.00
N THR A 80 -11.42 1.84 -16.31
CA THR A 80 -9.99 1.70 -16.65
C THR A 80 -9.56 0.25 -16.57
N LEU A 81 -9.90 -0.45 -15.48
CA LEU A 81 -9.56 -1.86 -15.29
C LEU A 81 -10.24 -2.76 -16.34
N ALA A 82 -11.52 -2.53 -16.62
CA ALA A 82 -12.22 -3.25 -17.69
C ALA A 82 -11.57 -3.02 -19.06
N THR A 83 -11.06 -1.80 -19.34
CA THR A 83 -10.29 -1.53 -20.56
C THR A 83 -8.98 -2.32 -20.60
N PHE A 84 -8.30 -2.47 -19.46
CA PHE A 84 -7.09 -3.30 -19.40
C PHE A 84 -7.37 -4.77 -19.66
N GLU A 85 -8.53 -5.29 -19.25
CA GLU A 85 -8.95 -6.66 -19.57
C GLU A 85 -9.19 -6.88 -21.05
N LEU A 86 -9.67 -5.85 -21.79
CA LEU A 86 -9.80 -5.93 -23.25
C LEU A 86 -8.43 -6.05 -23.94
N GLY A 87 -7.43 -5.32 -23.44
CA GLY A 87 -6.10 -5.24 -24.04
C GLY A 87 -5.10 -6.30 -23.57
N SER A 88 -5.32 -6.92 -22.40
CA SER A 88 -4.33 -7.80 -21.76
C SER A 88 -4.97 -8.98 -21.05
N ALA A 89 -4.71 -10.19 -21.54
CA ALA A 89 -5.10 -11.43 -20.87
C ALA A 89 -4.42 -11.58 -19.50
N GLU A 90 -3.23 -11.00 -19.33
CA GLU A 90 -2.51 -10.98 -18.05
C GLU A 90 -3.24 -10.09 -17.05
N ALA A 91 -3.68 -8.87 -17.45
CA ALA A 91 -4.48 -8.00 -16.60
C ALA A 91 -5.75 -8.70 -16.10
N LYS A 92 -6.45 -9.40 -16.98
CA LYS A 92 -7.63 -10.18 -16.62
C LYS A 92 -7.32 -11.26 -15.58
N LYS A 93 -6.21 -11.98 -15.72
CA LYS A 93 -5.78 -12.98 -14.72
C LYS A 93 -5.45 -12.34 -13.37
N VAL A 94 -4.73 -11.23 -13.37
CA VAL A 94 -4.36 -10.50 -12.16
C VAL A 94 -5.60 -10.01 -11.43
N LEU A 95 -6.54 -9.38 -12.11
CA LEU A 95 -7.79 -8.87 -11.51
C LEU A 95 -8.66 -10.01 -11.00
N ALA A 96 -8.77 -11.11 -11.73
CA ALA A 96 -9.48 -12.30 -11.28
C ALA A 96 -8.85 -12.90 -10.01
N ALA A 97 -7.51 -12.98 -9.93
CA ALA A 97 -6.81 -13.45 -8.76
C ALA A 97 -7.05 -12.53 -7.54
N GLY A 98 -7.11 -11.22 -7.74
CA GLY A 98 -7.47 -10.26 -6.70
C GLY A 98 -8.92 -10.48 -6.21
N THR A 99 -9.86 -10.60 -7.12
CA THR A 99 -11.29 -10.80 -6.81
C THR A 99 -11.53 -12.12 -6.07
N ASN A 100 -10.84 -13.19 -6.46
CA ASN A 100 -10.97 -14.52 -5.86
C ASN A 100 -10.08 -14.72 -4.63
N SER A 101 -9.37 -13.71 -4.18
CA SER A 101 -8.34 -13.81 -3.13
C SER A 101 -8.86 -14.29 -1.76
N ALA A 102 -10.17 -14.14 -1.50
CA ALA A 102 -10.81 -14.68 -0.29
C ALA A 102 -10.84 -16.22 -0.28
N VAL A 103 -10.89 -16.85 -1.46
CA VAL A 103 -10.92 -18.31 -1.63
C VAL A 103 -9.53 -18.86 -1.83
N GLU A 104 -8.76 -18.21 -2.70
CA GLU A 104 -7.37 -18.59 -3.00
C GLU A 104 -6.47 -17.36 -2.88
N ALA A 105 -5.87 -17.20 -1.70
CA ALA A 105 -5.02 -16.05 -1.41
C ALA A 105 -3.69 -16.12 -2.19
N PRO A 106 -3.41 -15.16 -3.08
CA PRO A 106 -2.11 -15.06 -3.74
C PRO A 106 -0.99 -14.96 -2.71
N LYS A 107 0.14 -15.62 -2.98
CA LYS A 107 1.32 -15.62 -2.09
C LYS A 107 2.36 -14.57 -2.47
N GLU A 108 2.25 -14.04 -3.66
CA GLU A 108 3.23 -13.12 -4.26
C GLU A 108 2.53 -12.05 -5.09
N VAL A 109 3.21 -10.91 -5.22
CA VAL A 109 2.80 -9.87 -6.17
C VAL A 109 3.12 -10.34 -7.60
N PRO A 110 2.15 -10.30 -8.54
CA PRO A 110 2.37 -10.70 -9.94
C PRO A 110 3.54 -9.97 -10.60
N GLU A 111 4.31 -10.67 -11.43
CA GLU A 111 5.52 -10.12 -12.08
C GLU A 111 5.21 -8.91 -12.97
N VAL A 112 4.07 -8.90 -13.65
CA VAL A 112 3.64 -7.77 -14.49
C VAL A 112 3.53 -6.45 -13.69
N LEU A 113 3.25 -6.52 -12.39
CA LEU A 113 3.18 -5.36 -11.50
C LEU A 113 4.55 -4.90 -11.01
N LYS A 114 5.55 -5.77 -11.07
CA LYS A 114 6.95 -5.47 -10.69
C LYS A 114 7.78 -4.98 -11.87
N ASP A 115 7.37 -5.27 -13.10
CA ASP A 115 8.11 -4.93 -14.31
C ASP A 115 8.10 -3.42 -14.57
N ALA A 116 9.24 -2.76 -14.34
CA ALA A 116 9.42 -1.34 -14.56
C ALA A 116 9.36 -0.92 -16.05
N LYS A 117 9.41 -1.88 -17.00
CA LYS A 117 9.29 -1.61 -18.44
C LYS A 117 7.84 -1.44 -18.87
N GLN A 118 6.88 -1.90 -18.04
CA GLN A 118 5.47 -1.69 -18.29
C GLN A 118 5.12 -0.20 -18.23
N ASP A 119 4.13 0.17 -19.00
CA ASP A 119 3.55 1.52 -18.95
C ASP A 119 3.14 1.86 -17.51
N SER A 120 3.58 3.02 -16.98
CA SER A 120 3.36 3.39 -15.58
C SER A 120 1.87 3.55 -15.26
N TYR A 121 1.07 4.10 -16.19
CA TYR A 121 -0.37 4.23 -16.04
C TYR A 121 -1.04 2.84 -15.92
N PHE A 122 -0.68 1.91 -16.82
CA PHE A 122 -1.19 0.53 -16.77
C PHE A 122 -0.81 -0.14 -15.45
N ARG A 123 0.47 -0.11 -15.10
CA ARG A 123 0.99 -0.78 -13.90
C ARG A 123 0.39 -0.24 -12.62
N ALA A 124 0.30 1.08 -12.45
CA ALA A 124 -0.21 1.70 -11.24
C ALA A 124 -1.70 1.39 -11.02
N ASN A 125 -2.52 1.46 -12.08
CA ASN A 125 -3.95 1.22 -11.95
C ASN A 125 -4.29 -0.26 -11.86
N LEU A 126 -3.57 -1.14 -12.57
CA LEU A 126 -3.70 -2.58 -12.41
C LEU A 126 -3.31 -3.02 -10.99
N ALA A 127 -2.22 -2.45 -10.44
CA ALA A 127 -1.80 -2.68 -9.06
C ALA A 127 -2.87 -2.23 -8.05
N LEU A 128 -3.49 -1.05 -8.27
CA LEU A 128 -4.57 -0.57 -7.42
C LEU A 128 -5.80 -1.48 -7.48
N GLY A 129 -6.21 -1.91 -8.67
CA GLY A 129 -7.33 -2.85 -8.84
C GLY A 129 -7.07 -4.19 -8.15
N PHE A 130 -5.88 -4.76 -8.33
CA PHE A 130 -5.45 -5.99 -7.68
C PHE A 130 -5.42 -5.84 -6.16
N ALA A 131 -4.76 -4.82 -5.64
CA ALA A 131 -4.66 -4.56 -4.20
C ALA A 131 -6.03 -4.32 -3.54
N ARG A 132 -6.97 -3.64 -4.23
CA ARG A 132 -8.37 -3.50 -3.79
C ARG A 132 -9.03 -4.86 -3.62
N GLY A 133 -8.88 -5.75 -4.60
CA GLY A 133 -9.39 -7.11 -4.53
C GLY A 133 -8.79 -7.88 -3.34
N LEU A 134 -7.46 -7.81 -3.18
CA LEU A 134 -6.75 -8.43 -2.06
C LEU A 134 -7.22 -7.88 -0.69
N THR A 135 -7.41 -6.57 -0.57
CA THR A 135 -7.89 -5.94 0.67
C THR A 135 -9.28 -6.44 1.02
N ASN A 136 -10.18 -6.53 0.04
CA ASN A 136 -11.52 -7.08 0.20
C ASN A 136 -11.50 -8.57 0.60
N GLY A 137 -10.54 -9.33 0.08
CA GLY A 137 -10.28 -10.73 0.44
C GLY A 137 -9.46 -10.91 1.73
N ARG A 138 -9.15 -9.82 2.46
CA ARG A 138 -8.35 -9.81 3.69
C ARG A 138 -6.89 -10.29 3.49
N VAL A 139 -6.37 -10.22 2.27
CA VAL A 139 -4.98 -10.60 1.89
C VAL A 139 -4.08 -9.35 1.98
N TYR A 140 -3.90 -8.87 3.20
CA TYR A 140 -3.34 -7.53 3.45
C TYR A 140 -1.84 -7.40 3.18
N GLU A 141 -1.07 -8.47 3.37
CA GLU A 141 0.38 -8.46 3.15
C GLU A 141 0.72 -8.18 1.68
N GLU A 142 0.10 -8.90 0.76
CA GLU A 142 0.32 -8.73 -0.68
C GLU A 142 -0.37 -7.47 -1.21
N SER A 143 -1.52 -7.08 -0.64
CA SER A 143 -2.13 -5.79 -0.94
C SER A 143 -1.19 -4.63 -0.64
N LEU A 144 -0.62 -4.61 0.57
CA LEU A 144 0.33 -3.57 0.97
C LEU A 144 1.59 -3.59 0.12
N ALA A 145 2.18 -4.77 -0.12
CA ALA A 145 3.35 -4.93 -0.98
C ALA A 145 3.10 -4.41 -2.41
N THR A 146 1.90 -4.68 -2.94
CA THR A 146 1.48 -4.19 -4.27
C THR A 146 1.40 -2.66 -4.30
N LEU A 147 0.74 -2.03 -3.31
CA LEU A 147 0.57 -0.58 -3.26
C LEU A 147 1.89 0.15 -2.96
N GLN A 148 2.83 -0.47 -2.26
CA GLN A 148 4.17 0.09 -2.05
C GLN A 148 5.00 0.17 -3.34
N GLY A 149 4.68 -0.64 -4.35
CA GLY A 149 5.34 -0.64 -5.66
C GLY A 149 4.90 0.47 -6.61
N VAL A 150 3.90 1.29 -6.25
CA VAL A 150 3.33 2.34 -7.10
C VAL A 150 3.08 3.63 -6.31
N LYS A 151 2.90 4.74 -7.03
CA LYS A 151 2.62 6.05 -6.43
C LYS A 151 1.14 6.40 -6.59
N ALA A 152 0.59 7.14 -5.62
CA ALA A 152 -0.80 7.59 -5.67
C ALA A 152 -1.05 8.51 -6.89
N GLU A 153 -0.06 9.33 -7.24
CA GLU A 153 -0.08 10.28 -8.34
C GLU A 153 -0.20 9.63 -9.73
N ASP A 154 0.21 8.35 -9.84
CA ASP A 154 0.12 7.57 -11.07
C ASP A 154 -1.22 6.84 -11.22
N THR A 155 -2.08 6.88 -10.19
CA THR A 155 -3.38 6.21 -10.20
C THR A 155 -4.51 7.14 -10.65
N VAL A 156 -5.57 6.56 -11.21
CA VAL A 156 -6.78 7.32 -11.57
C VAL A 156 -7.65 7.63 -10.36
N ASP A 157 -7.44 6.94 -9.25
CA ASP A 157 -8.20 7.08 -8.00
C ASP A 157 -7.24 7.07 -6.80
N PRO A 158 -6.62 8.21 -6.47
CA PRO A 158 -5.72 8.32 -5.33
C PRO A 158 -6.44 8.12 -3.99
N ALA A 159 -7.75 8.38 -3.91
CA ALA A 159 -8.53 8.11 -2.71
C ALA A 159 -8.60 6.61 -2.41
N ALA A 160 -8.93 5.79 -3.43
CA ALA A 160 -8.89 4.33 -3.29
C ALA A 160 -7.50 3.82 -2.92
N TYR A 161 -6.44 4.39 -3.50
CA TYR A 161 -5.05 4.03 -3.17
C TYR A 161 -4.76 4.20 -1.67
N PHE A 162 -4.99 5.39 -1.12
CA PHE A 162 -4.71 5.64 0.30
C PHE A 162 -5.64 4.87 1.23
N PHE A 163 -6.93 4.75 0.86
CA PHE A 163 -7.89 3.99 1.65
C PHE A 163 -7.50 2.51 1.79
N HIS A 164 -7.27 1.80 0.67
CA HIS A 164 -6.89 0.39 0.72
C HIS A 164 -5.53 0.17 1.37
N ARG A 165 -4.61 1.10 1.19
CA ARG A 165 -3.33 1.09 1.88
C ARG A 165 -3.50 1.23 3.39
N ALA A 166 -4.28 2.21 3.85
CA ALA A 166 -4.58 2.41 5.28
C ALA A 166 -5.25 1.18 5.91
N VAL A 167 -6.23 0.58 5.21
CA VAL A 167 -6.89 -0.65 5.69
C VAL A 167 -5.90 -1.80 5.85
N ALA A 168 -5.02 -2.01 4.87
CA ALA A 168 -4.01 -3.06 4.95
C ALA A 168 -3.00 -2.80 6.08
N GLU A 169 -2.52 -1.55 6.21
CA GLU A 169 -1.59 -1.14 7.26
C GLU A 169 -2.20 -1.29 8.67
N HIS A 170 -3.47 -0.89 8.85
CA HIS A 170 -4.22 -1.08 10.10
C HIS A 170 -4.35 -2.57 10.46
N ALA A 171 -4.80 -3.41 9.52
CA ALA A 171 -4.97 -4.84 9.74
C ALA A 171 -3.65 -5.56 10.05
N LEU A 172 -2.52 -5.04 9.55
CA LEU A 172 -1.17 -5.53 9.83
C LEU A 172 -0.54 -4.90 11.09
N ILE A 173 -1.31 -4.12 11.85
CA ILE A 173 -0.88 -3.46 13.10
C ILE A 173 0.27 -2.45 12.84
N LYS A 174 0.32 -1.86 11.66
CA LYS A 174 1.28 -0.82 11.27
C LYS A 174 0.69 0.58 11.54
N ARG A 175 0.51 0.90 12.83
CA ARG A 175 -0.21 2.08 13.29
C ARG A 175 0.24 3.38 12.61
N ASP A 176 1.53 3.67 12.66
CA ASP A 176 2.05 4.96 12.17
C ASP A 176 1.96 5.08 10.64
N ASP A 177 2.09 3.97 9.93
CA ASP A 177 1.89 3.92 8.47
C ASP A 177 0.43 4.17 8.12
N ALA A 178 -0.51 3.49 8.80
CA ALA A 178 -1.95 3.66 8.59
C ALA A 178 -2.41 5.08 8.88
N VAL A 179 -1.92 5.69 9.98
CA VAL A 179 -2.18 7.10 10.29
C VAL A 179 -1.72 8.01 9.15
N ARG A 180 -0.50 7.81 8.64
CA ARG A 180 -0.01 8.60 7.49
C ARG A 180 -0.88 8.42 6.25
N SER A 181 -1.30 7.21 5.94
CA SER A 181 -2.16 6.95 4.78
C SER A 181 -3.54 7.59 4.93
N ILE A 182 -4.13 7.59 6.15
CA ILE A 182 -5.41 8.25 6.42
C ILE A 182 -5.28 9.77 6.33
N VAL A 183 -4.23 10.34 6.90
CA VAL A 183 -3.98 11.79 6.82
C VAL A 183 -3.84 12.21 5.36
N ARG A 184 -3.09 11.47 4.55
CA ARG A 184 -2.97 11.75 3.11
C ARG A 184 -4.30 11.58 2.35
N LEU A 185 -5.12 10.60 2.72
CA LEU A 185 -6.46 10.45 2.16
C LEU A 185 -7.32 11.69 2.40
N ILE A 186 -7.28 12.25 3.62
CA ILE A 186 -8.14 13.36 4.04
C ILE A 186 -7.60 14.70 3.57
N ASP A 187 -6.28 14.93 3.67
CA ASP A 187 -5.67 16.22 3.43
C ASP A 187 -5.19 16.40 1.99
N ASP A 188 -4.66 15.34 1.35
CA ASP A 188 -4.08 15.46 0.01
C ASP A 188 -5.11 15.23 -1.10
N VAL A 189 -6.19 14.45 -0.87
CA VAL A 189 -7.18 14.12 -1.90
C VAL A 189 -8.40 15.01 -1.78
N ALA A 190 -8.57 15.95 -2.72
CA ALA A 190 -9.58 16.98 -2.64
C ALA A 190 -11.02 16.51 -2.85
N ASP A 191 -11.21 15.39 -3.55
CA ASP A 191 -12.51 14.80 -3.91
C ASP A 191 -12.68 13.37 -3.37
N ALA A 192 -12.01 13.08 -2.24
CA ALA A 192 -12.12 11.78 -1.61
C ALA A 192 -13.58 11.46 -1.26
N PRO A 193 -14.12 10.29 -1.67
CA PRO A 193 -15.50 9.89 -1.36
C PRO A 193 -15.76 9.84 0.14
N ASP A 194 -16.93 10.32 0.58
CA ASP A 194 -17.32 10.34 2.00
C ASP A 194 -17.17 8.98 2.68
N ARG A 195 -17.48 7.88 1.98
CA ARG A 195 -17.29 6.53 2.50
C ARG A 195 -15.85 6.24 2.92
N TYR A 196 -14.85 6.73 2.16
CA TYR A 196 -13.43 6.51 2.48
C TYR A 196 -12.97 7.40 3.62
N THR A 197 -13.35 8.67 3.60
CA THR A 197 -12.98 9.61 4.66
C THR A 197 -13.63 9.24 5.99
N MET A 198 -14.90 8.83 5.99
CA MET A 198 -15.62 8.39 7.19
C MET A 198 -14.98 7.12 7.78
N LEU A 199 -14.76 6.07 6.96
CA LEU A 199 -14.12 4.84 7.43
C LEU A 199 -12.67 5.10 7.86
N GLY A 200 -11.94 5.96 7.14
CA GLY A 200 -10.60 6.39 7.53
C GLY A 200 -10.59 7.03 8.92
N ARG A 201 -11.55 7.90 9.23
CA ARG A 201 -11.69 8.50 10.57
C ARG A 201 -12.00 7.47 11.64
N ILE A 202 -12.87 6.51 11.36
CA ILE A 202 -13.18 5.42 12.31
C ILE A 202 -11.92 4.60 12.60
N ILE A 203 -11.14 4.24 11.58
CA ILE A 203 -9.86 3.53 11.74
C ILE A 203 -8.85 4.37 12.53
N PHE A 204 -8.80 5.68 12.28
CA PHE A 204 -7.93 6.60 13.01
C PHE A 204 -8.30 6.65 14.50
N GLU A 205 -9.58 6.77 14.82
CA GLU A 205 -10.09 6.78 16.21
C GLU A 205 -9.83 5.44 16.92
N ASP A 206 -10.00 4.30 16.24
CA ASP A 206 -9.62 3.00 16.80
C ASP A 206 -8.14 2.99 17.18
N MET A 207 -7.26 3.44 16.28
CA MET A 207 -5.82 3.49 16.52
C MET A 207 -5.40 4.53 17.57
N ALA A 208 -6.16 5.61 17.77
CA ALA A 208 -5.90 6.58 18.82
C ALA A 208 -5.99 5.95 20.22
N ASN A 209 -6.84 4.94 20.35
CA ASN A 209 -7.02 4.17 21.58
C ASN A 209 -5.99 3.05 21.78
N TRP A 210 -5.12 2.79 20.80
CA TRP A 210 -4.08 1.79 20.97
C TRP A 210 -3.00 2.27 21.95
N LYS A 211 -2.79 1.52 23.01
CA LYS A 211 -1.72 1.82 23.95
C LYS A 211 -0.36 1.61 23.30
N LYS A 212 0.62 2.42 23.67
CA LYS A 212 1.99 2.33 23.12
C LYS A 212 2.73 1.10 23.61
N ASP A 213 2.47 0.68 24.85
CA ASP A 213 3.01 -0.56 25.37
C ASP A 213 2.16 -1.73 24.87
N GLU A 214 2.81 -2.74 24.36
CA GLU A 214 2.16 -3.91 23.77
C GLU A 214 1.50 -4.83 24.82
N LYS A 215 1.34 -4.37 26.07
CA LYS A 215 0.91 -5.20 27.20
C LYS A 215 -0.61 -5.27 27.41
N ASP A 216 -1.42 -4.54 26.64
CA ASP A 216 -2.86 -4.57 26.82
C ASP A 216 -3.54 -5.77 26.11
N LEU A 217 -4.69 -6.18 26.65
CA LEU A 217 -5.51 -7.24 26.07
C LEU A 217 -5.98 -6.91 24.64
N SER A 218 -6.16 -5.63 24.31
CA SER A 218 -6.56 -5.20 22.98
C SER A 218 -5.47 -5.48 21.94
N ASN A 219 -4.18 -5.32 22.33
CA ASN A 219 -3.07 -5.69 21.45
C ASN A 219 -3.01 -7.20 21.23
N ILE A 220 -3.21 -7.99 22.31
CA ILE A 220 -3.26 -9.45 22.20
C ILE A 220 -4.39 -9.87 21.26
N ARG A 221 -5.58 -9.28 21.39
CA ARG A 221 -6.72 -9.54 20.48
C ARG A 221 -6.34 -9.28 19.03
N ARG A 222 -5.73 -8.12 18.72
CA ARG A 222 -5.30 -7.79 17.35
C ARG A 222 -4.29 -8.81 16.78
N LEU A 223 -3.37 -9.30 17.62
CA LEU A 223 -2.43 -10.35 17.23
C LEU A 223 -3.15 -11.68 16.98
N MET A 224 -4.14 -12.03 17.81
CA MET A 224 -4.96 -13.25 17.63
C MET A 224 -5.77 -13.16 16.33
N ASP A 225 -6.44 -12.04 16.06
CA ASP A 225 -7.21 -11.79 14.83
C ASP A 225 -6.29 -11.92 13.58
N ASN A 226 -5.04 -11.40 13.67
CA ASN A 226 -4.06 -11.53 12.59
C ASN A 226 -3.61 -12.99 12.40
N SER A 227 -3.35 -13.72 13.50
CA SER A 227 -2.99 -15.15 13.43
C SER A 227 -4.12 -15.99 12.85
N GLU A 228 -5.36 -15.78 13.31
CA GLU A 228 -6.56 -16.46 12.80
C GLU A 228 -6.71 -16.25 11.28
N ARG A 229 -6.70 -15.00 10.84
CA ARG A 229 -6.80 -14.65 9.42
C ARG A 229 -5.74 -15.38 8.59
N ARG A 230 -4.49 -15.39 9.05
CA ARG A 230 -3.39 -16.07 8.35
C ARG A 230 -3.58 -17.58 8.29
N LEU A 231 -4.07 -18.19 9.35
CA LEU A 231 -4.39 -19.61 9.37
C LEU A 231 -5.55 -19.95 8.44
N ALA A 232 -6.59 -19.12 8.41
CA ALA A 232 -7.71 -19.27 7.47
C ALA A 232 -7.24 -19.23 6.00
N GLN A 233 -6.14 -18.51 5.72
CA GLN A 233 -5.50 -18.46 4.40
C GLN A 233 -4.41 -19.53 4.20
N ALA A 234 -4.39 -20.58 5.00
CA ALA A 234 -3.39 -21.67 4.99
C ALA A 234 -1.93 -21.16 5.14
N ARG A 235 -1.71 -20.08 5.90
CA ARG A 235 -0.40 -19.43 6.12
C ARG A 235 0.14 -19.73 7.51
N GLY A 236 0.32 -21.01 7.85
CA GLY A 236 0.86 -21.49 9.14
C GLY A 236 2.39 -21.40 9.30
N GLY A 237 3.09 -20.72 8.37
CA GLY A 237 4.56 -20.63 8.37
C GLY A 237 5.13 -19.78 9.51
N LYS A 238 6.46 -19.52 9.43
CA LYS A 238 7.25 -18.86 10.48
C LYS A 238 6.62 -17.57 11.01
N THR A 239 6.15 -16.68 10.15
CA THR A 239 5.53 -15.41 10.55
C THR A 239 4.32 -15.62 11.47
N THR A 240 3.45 -16.59 11.15
CA THR A 240 2.28 -16.92 11.99
C THR A 240 2.70 -17.51 13.32
N GLN A 241 3.69 -18.40 13.30
CA GLN A 241 4.25 -18.97 14.54
C GLN A 241 4.89 -17.91 15.44
N ASP A 242 5.60 -16.93 14.85
CA ASP A 242 6.19 -15.83 15.62
C ASP A 242 5.10 -14.94 16.25
N ILE A 243 3.99 -14.68 15.54
CA ILE A 243 2.82 -13.98 16.10
C ILE A 243 2.24 -14.79 17.27
N GLN A 244 2.04 -16.09 17.12
CA GLN A 244 1.51 -16.96 18.16
C GLN A 244 2.42 -17.01 19.40
N LYS A 245 3.74 -17.11 19.20
CA LYS A 245 4.71 -17.02 20.32
C LYS A 245 4.62 -15.68 21.05
N LYS A 246 4.45 -14.59 20.30
CA LYS A 246 4.27 -13.25 20.90
C LYS A 246 2.99 -13.19 21.74
N ILE A 247 1.89 -13.78 21.26
CA ILE A 247 0.63 -13.87 22.03
C ILE A 247 0.85 -14.62 23.35
N VAL A 248 1.44 -15.82 23.29
CA VAL A 248 1.70 -16.63 24.49
C VAL A 248 2.58 -15.87 25.48
N PHE A 249 3.68 -15.28 25.00
CA PHE A 249 4.58 -14.50 25.84
C PHE A 249 3.87 -13.35 26.56
N ARG A 250 2.98 -12.61 25.87
CA ARG A 250 2.21 -11.50 26.43
C ARG A 250 1.18 -11.98 27.46
N LEU A 251 0.53 -13.10 27.23
CA LEU A 251 -0.39 -13.71 28.20
C LEU A 251 0.35 -14.13 29.46
N ASP A 252 1.53 -14.74 29.33
CA ASP A 252 2.36 -15.15 30.47
C ASP A 252 2.83 -13.93 31.31
N GLU A 253 3.16 -12.81 30.67
CA GLU A 253 3.49 -11.57 31.36
C GLU A 253 2.29 -11.06 32.19
N LEU A 254 1.10 -11.00 31.58
CA LEU A 254 -0.12 -10.56 32.28
C LEU A 254 -0.48 -11.46 33.45
N ILE A 255 -0.37 -12.79 33.29
CA ILE A 255 -0.61 -13.75 34.37
C ILE A 255 0.34 -13.48 35.55
N LYS A 256 1.64 -13.31 35.28
CA LYS A 256 2.64 -13.01 36.32
C LYS A 256 2.35 -11.70 37.04
N GLU A 257 1.96 -10.66 36.31
CA GLU A 257 1.59 -9.36 36.91
C GLU A 257 0.36 -9.50 37.83
N LEU A 258 -0.68 -10.22 37.40
CA LEU A 258 -1.86 -10.49 38.23
C LEU A 258 -1.55 -11.32 39.47
N GLU A 259 -0.71 -12.35 39.35
CA GLU A 259 -0.25 -13.16 40.50
C GLU A 259 0.55 -12.34 41.52
N GLN A 260 1.38 -11.42 41.03
CA GLN A 260 2.14 -10.52 41.91
C GLN A 260 1.22 -9.53 42.65
N GLN A 261 0.22 -8.97 41.94
CA GLN A 261 -0.78 -8.09 42.56
C GLN A 261 -1.59 -8.84 43.64
N ALA A 262 -2.01 -10.09 43.33
CA ALA A 262 -2.72 -10.91 44.31
C ALA A 262 -1.91 -11.25 45.56
N LYS A 263 -0.59 -11.42 45.46
CA LYS A 263 0.32 -11.68 46.58
C LYS A 263 0.67 -10.42 47.38
N GLY A 264 0.65 -9.24 46.75
CA GLY A 264 0.95 -7.95 47.41
C GLY A 264 -0.26 -7.29 48.03
N GLY A 265 -1.47 -7.79 47.84
CA GLY A 265 -2.73 -7.27 48.40
C GLY A 265 -3.24 -8.07 49.61
N ALA A 266 -2.47 -9.03 50.11
CA ALA A 266 -2.71 -9.79 51.38
C ALA A 266 -1.77 -9.27 52.47
#